data_91d381dc98a3a429668839da15ee6367
#
_entry.id   91d381dc98a3a429668839da15ee6367
#
_cell.length_a   1.000
_cell.length_b   1.000
_cell.length_c   1.000
_cell.angle_alpha   90.00
_cell.angle_beta   90.00
_cell.angle_gamma   90.00
#
_symmetry.space_group_name_H-M   'P 1'
#
loop_
_entity.id
_entity.type
_entity.pdbx_description
1 polymer ?
#
loop_
_entity_poly.entity_id
_entity_poly.type
_entity_poly.pdbx_seq_one_letter_code
_entity_poly.pdbx_strand_id
1 'polypeptide(L)'
;SAMSGETNRLIALAKEIQKNPDPRELDVIASTGEQVTIGLLAMALQNLGVQARSYTGPQVRVLTDNAYTKARIKEIDSHRIMGDLNDGKVVIVAGFQGCDEEGNITTLGRGGSDTSAVALAAALHADECLIFTDVDGIYTTDPRVVSDARKLDVVAFEEILEMASLGSKVLQIR
;
A
#
# COMPACT_ATOMS: atom_id res chain seq x y z
N SER A 1 -4.16 3.65 0.94
CA SER A 1 -4.43 3.07 2.28
C SER A 1 -5.91 3.10 2.60
N ALA A 2 -6.38 2.21 3.47
CA ALA A 2 -7.69 2.28 4.07
C ALA A 2 -7.82 3.51 4.98
N MET A 3 -9.06 3.89 5.32
CA MET A 3 -9.29 4.90 6.36
C MET A 3 -8.79 4.38 7.72
N SER A 4 -8.46 5.32 8.62
CA SER A 4 -7.89 4.99 9.93
C SER A 4 -8.74 3.97 10.68
N GLY A 5 -8.11 2.90 11.16
CA GLY A 5 -8.75 1.83 11.91
C GLY A 5 -9.55 0.80 11.10
N GLU A 6 -9.84 1.06 9.81
CA GLU A 6 -10.73 0.22 9.01
C GLU A 6 -10.20 -1.20 8.81
N THR A 7 -8.93 -1.35 8.47
CA THR A 7 -8.31 -2.68 8.32
C THR A 7 -8.39 -3.50 9.62
N ASN A 8 -8.14 -2.85 10.76
CA ASN A 8 -8.25 -3.53 12.06
C ASN A 8 -9.70 -3.93 12.37
N ARG A 9 -10.67 -3.08 12.04
CA ARG A 9 -12.10 -3.37 12.19
C ARG A 9 -12.51 -4.59 11.36
N LEU A 10 -12.09 -4.63 10.10
CA LEU A 10 -12.38 -5.75 9.18
C LEU A 10 -11.78 -7.07 9.66
N ILE A 11 -10.52 -7.04 10.12
CA ILE A 11 -9.85 -8.21 10.70
C ILE A 11 -10.56 -8.68 11.97
N ALA A 12 -11.04 -7.75 12.80
CA ALA A 12 -11.78 -8.09 14.02
C ALA A 12 -13.09 -8.81 13.68
N LEU A 13 -13.87 -8.32 12.69
CA LEU A 13 -15.09 -9.00 12.23
C LEU A 13 -14.83 -10.43 11.76
N ALA A 14 -13.76 -10.66 11.01
CA ALA A 14 -13.38 -12.02 10.59
C ALA A 14 -13.09 -12.93 11.80
N LYS A 15 -12.41 -12.40 12.82
CA LYS A 15 -12.07 -13.14 14.04
C LYS A 15 -13.27 -13.43 14.95
N GLU A 16 -14.35 -12.65 14.87
CA GLU A 16 -15.61 -12.94 15.56
C GLU A 16 -16.26 -14.21 15.00
N ILE A 17 -16.08 -14.49 13.69
CA ILE A 17 -16.62 -15.69 13.04
C ILE A 17 -15.68 -16.88 13.23
N GLN A 18 -14.39 -16.68 12.98
CA GLN A 18 -13.37 -17.71 13.12
C GLN A 18 -12.19 -17.19 13.94
N LYS A 19 -11.84 -17.88 15.02
CA LYS A 19 -10.67 -17.52 15.85
C LYS A 19 -9.37 -17.42 15.03
N ASN A 20 -9.22 -18.34 14.07
CA ASN A 20 -8.13 -18.35 13.09
C ASN A 20 -8.75 -18.34 11.69
N PRO A 21 -9.04 -17.16 11.14
CA PRO A 21 -9.63 -17.04 9.80
C PRO A 21 -8.75 -17.68 8.73
N ASP A 22 -9.38 -18.24 7.72
CA ASP A 22 -8.68 -18.69 6.53
C ASP A 22 -7.93 -17.50 5.91
N PRO A 23 -6.61 -17.61 5.64
CA PRO A 23 -5.80 -16.49 5.18
C PRO A 23 -6.27 -15.90 3.84
N ARG A 24 -6.74 -16.74 2.91
CA ARG A 24 -7.25 -16.29 1.62
C ARG A 24 -8.54 -15.46 1.79
N GLU A 25 -9.48 -15.95 2.60
CA GLU A 25 -10.73 -15.23 2.86
C GLU A 25 -10.49 -13.96 3.69
N LEU A 26 -9.47 -13.97 4.56
CA LEU A 26 -9.06 -12.78 5.30
C LEU A 26 -8.53 -11.69 4.37
N ASP A 27 -7.78 -12.05 3.33
CA ASP A 27 -7.29 -11.10 2.31
C ASP A 27 -8.45 -10.48 1.52
N VAL A 28 -9.47 -11.26 1.17
CA VAL A 28 -10.70 -10.76 0.53
C VAL A 28 -11.34 -9.67 1.39
N ILE A 29 -11.52 -9.94 2.69
CA ILE A 29 -12.15 -8.98 3.62
C ILE A 29 -11.24 -7.76 3.82
N ALA A 30 -9.97 -7.97 4.15
CA ALA A 30 -9.05 -6.90 4.49
C ALA A 30 -8.83 -5.91 3.33
N SER A 31 -8.82 -6.40 2.08
CA SER A 31 -8.63 -5.56 0.89
C SER A 31 -9.77 -4.55 0.63
N THR A 32 -10.95 -4.76 1.20
CA THR A 32 -12.12 -3.90 0.95
C THR A 32 -11.95 -2.50 1.55
N GLY A 33 -11.15 -2.33 2.59
CA GLY A 33 -10.89 -1.04 3.20
C GLY A 33 -10.31 -0.03 2.20
N GLU A 34 -9.29 -0.42 1.45
CA GLU A 34 -8.68 0.40 0.41
C GLU A 34 -9.62 0.59 -0.78
N GLN A 35 -10.45 -0.40 -1.10
CA GLN A 35 -11.43 -0.29 -2.20
C GLN A 35 -12.47 0.80 -1.92
N VAL A 36 -12.93 0.91 -0.69
CA VAL A 36 -13.81 2.02 -0.27
C VAL A 36 -13.08 3.36 -0.44
N THR A 37 -11.86 3.46 0.05
CA THR A 37 -11.09 4.71 0.04
C THR A 37 -10.82 5.22 -1.37
N ILE A 38 -10.42 4.36 -2.32
CA ILE A 38 -10.13 4.79 -3.69
C ILE A 38 -11.38 5.29 -4.41
N GLY A 39 -12.53 4.64 -4.16
CA GLY A 39 -13.81 5.09 -4.73
C GLY A 39 -14.23 6.46 -4.21
N LEU A 40 -14.16 6.67 -2.89
CA LEU A 40 -14.47 7.95 -2.28
C LEU A 40 -13.54 9.07 -2.76
N LEU A 41 -12.23 8.80 -2.86
CA LEU A 41 -11.26 9.77 -3.36
C LEU A 41 -11.51 10.12 -4.83
N ALA A 42 -11.83 9.14 -5.66
CA ALA A 42 -12.18 9.40 -7.06
C ALA A 42 -13.40 10.32 -7.17
N MET A 43 -14.45 10.05 -6.40
CA MET A 43 -15.66 10.89 -6.38
C MET A 43 -15.35 12.31 -5.86
N ALA A 44 -14.53 12.45 -4.83
CA ALA A 44 -14.13 13.75 -4.31
C ALA A 44 -13.37 14.57 -5.35
N LEU A 45 -12.43 13.97 -6.08
CA LEU A 45 -11.70 14.64 -7.16
C LEU A 45 -12.63 15.04 -8.31
N GLN A 46 -13.54 14.15 -8.71
CA GLN A 46 -14.53 14.44 -9.75
C GLN A 46 -15.44 15.61 -9.37
N ASN A 47 -15.84 15.70 -8.10
CA ASN A 47 -16.62 16.84 -7.60
C ASN A 47 -15.85 18.17 -7.65
N LEU A 48 -14.51 18.12 -7.66
CA LEU A 48 -13.64 19.28 -7.88
C LEU A 48 -13.33 19.56 -9.37
N GLY A 49 -13.97 18.83 -10.28
CA GLY A 49 -13.76 18.98 -11.72
C GLY A 49 -12.52 18.26 -12.26
N VAL A 50 -11.87 17.43 -11.44
CA VAL A 50 -10.69 16.66 -11.85
C VAL A 50 -11.13 15.30 -12.40
N GLN A 51 -10.65 14.93 -13.60
CA GLN A 51 -10.87 13.59 -14.10
C GLN A 51 -10.06 12.59 -13.27
N ALA A 52 -10.76 11.68 -12.61
CA ALA A 52 -10.13 10.69 -11.73
C ALA A 52 -10.70 9.29 -11.97
N ARG A 53 -9.87 8.27 -11.85
CA ARG A 53 -10.25 6.88 -12.01
C ARG A 53 -9.59 6.00 -10.97
N SER A 54 -10.38 5.15 -10.32
CA SER A 54 -9.90 4.23 -9.30
C SER A 54 -9.75 2.81 -9.84
N TYR A 55 -8.74 2.11 -9.33
CA TYR A 55 -8.46 0.72 -9.63
C TYR A 55 -8.11 -0.07 -8.37
N THR A 56 -8.65 -1.27 -8.27
CA THR A 56 -8.16 -2.27 -7.32
C THR A 56 -6.82 -2.85 -7.81
N GLY A 57 -6.05 -3.47 -6.92
CA GLY A 57 -4.79 -4.14 -7.29
C GLY A 57 -4.95 -5.16 -8.42
N PRO A 58 -5.95 -6.07 -8.35
CA PRO A 58 -6.23 -7.00 -9.44
C PRO A 58 -6.56 -6.35 -10.79
N GLN A 59 -7.26 -5.22 -10.81
CA GLN A 59 -7.63 -4.54 -12.06
C GLN A 59 -6.45 -3.96 -12.84
N VAL A 60 -5.36 -3.64 -12.16
CA VAL A 60 -4.08 -3.18 -12.74
C VAL A 60 -2.99 -4.25 -12.60
N ARG A 61 -3.42 -5.50 -12.34
CA ARG A 61 -2.57 -6.67 -12.23
C ARG A 61 -1.31 -6.44 -11.39
N VAL A 62 -1.50 -6.02 -10.14
CA VAL A 62 -0.45 -6.13 -9.15
C VAL A 62 -0.29 -7.62 -8.82
N LEU A 63 0.54 -8.30 -9.62
CA LEU A 63 0.76 -9.73 -9.52
C LEU A 63 1.63 -10.04 -8.29
N THR A 64 1.20 -11.00 -7.49
CA THR A 64 1.90 -11.42 -6.28
C THR A 64 2.13 -12.93 -6.26
N ASP A 65 2.89 -13.41 -5.29
CA ASP A 65 2.82 -14.81 -4.87
C ASP A 65 1.52 -15.08 -4.09
N ASN A 66 1.26 -16.33 -3.76
CA ASN A 66 0.08 -16.79 -3.02
C ASN A 66 0.32 -16.91 -1.50
N ALA A 67 1.29 -16.18 -0.96
CA ALA A 67 1.51 -16.12 0.49
C ALA A 67 0.50 -15.18 1.15
N TYR A 68 -0.78 -15.59 1.21
CA TYR A 68 -1.88 -14.79 1.74
C TYR A 68 -1.51 -14.11 3.07
N THR A 69 -2.02 -12.90 3.27
CA THR A 69 -1.75 -11.98 4.39
C THR A 69 -0.33 -11.38 4.43
N LYS A 70 0.59 -11.82 3.58
CA LYS A 70 1.99 -11.39 3.50
C LYS A 70 2.59 -11.61 2.11
N ALA A 71 1.79 -11.50 1.08
CA ALA A 71 2.20 -11.71 -0.30
C ALA A 71 3.30 -10.73 -0.75
N ARG A 72 4.08 -11.14 -1.72
CA ARG A 72 5.14 -10.32 -2.34
C ARG A 72 4.78 -9.99 -3.77
N ILE A 73 4.95 -8.72 -4.14
CA ILE A 73 4.75 -8.26 -5.52
C ILE A 73 5.83 -8.89 -6.41
N LYS A 74 5.39 -9.53 -7.49
CA LYS A 74 6.24 -10.09 -8.54
C LYS A 74 6.34 -9.14 -9.73
N GLU A 75 5.19 -8.56 -10.14
CA GLU A 75 5.06 -7.76 -11.34
C GLU A 75 3.86 -6.79 -11.20
N ILE A 76 3.93 -5.65 -11.88
CA ILE A 76 2.80 -4.73 -12.03
C ILE A 76 2.62 -4.44 -13.52
N ASP A 77 1.40 -4.66 -14.03
CA ASP A 77 1.05 -4.23 -15.39
C ASP A 77 0.68 -2.74 -15.38
N SER A 78 1.60 -1.92 -15.88
CA SER A 78 1.44 -0.46 -15.93
C SER A 78 0.59 0.04 -17.11
N HIS A 79 0.27 -0.81 -18.09
CA HIS A 79 -0.34 -0.37 -19.35
C HIS A 79 -1.64 0.42 -19.16
N ARG A 80 -2.56 -0.10 -18.35
CA ARG A 80 -3.85 0.55 -18.08
C ARG A 80 -3.69 1.87 -17.32
N ILE A 81 -2.78 1.91 -16.35
CA ILE A 81 -2.48 3.12 -15.58
C ILE A 81 -1.90 4.19 -16.49
N MET A 82 -0.91 3.83 -17.30
CA MET A 82 -0.26 4.75 -18.24
C MET A 82 -1.24 5.30 -19.29
N GLY A 83 -2.18 4.48 -19.76
CA GLY A 83 -3.24 4.94 -20.66
C GLY A 83 -4.07 6.07 -20.05
N ASP A 84 -4.57 5.89 -18.85
CA ASP A 84 -5.37 6.92 -18.18
C ASP A 84 -4.54 8.16 -17.78
N LEU A 85 -3.27 7.98 -17.38
CA LEU A 85 -2.36 9.11 -17.11
C LEU A 85 -2.09 9.94 -18.37
N ASN A 86 -1.87 9.29 -19.51
CA ASN A 86 -1.68 9.96 -20.81
C ASN A 86 -2.95 10.70 -21.27
N ASP A 87 -4.12 10.23 -20.86
CA ASP A 87 -5.40 10.92 -21.07
C ASP A 87 -5.61 12.10 -20.08
N GLY A 88 -4.63 12.42 -19.24
CA GLY A 88 -4.69 13.50 -18.27
C GLY A 88 -5.55 13.21 -17.02
N LYS A 89 -5.83 11.95 -16.73
CA LYS A 89 -6.59 11.54 -15.55
C LYS A 89 -5.70 11.35 -14.33
N VAL A 90 -6.24 11.61 -13.16
CA VAL A 90 -5.65 11.16 -11.89
C VAL A 90 -6.03 9.70 -11.68
N VAL A 91 -5.03 8.83 -11.56
CA VAL A 91 -5.23 7.40 -11.31
C VAL A 91 -5.04 7.10 -9.82
N ILE A 92 -6.02 6.41 -9.24
CA ILE A 92 -6.02 6.03 -7.82
C ILE A 92 -5.99 4.51 -7.74
N VAL A 93 -4.91 3.95 -7.23
CA VAL A 93 -4.76 2.50 -7.07
C VAL A 93 -4.89 2.12 -5.61
N ALA A 94 -5.71 1.11 -5.33
CA ALA A 94 -5.77 0.52 -3.99
C ALA A 94 -4.43 -0.14 -3.66
N GLY A 95 -3.71 0.40 -2.69
CA GLY A 95 -2.51 -0.20 -2.15
C GLY A 95 -2.81 -1.43 -1.29
N PHE A 96 -1.77 -2.01 -0.69
CA PHE A 96 -1.88 -3.16 0.23
C PHE A 96 -2.32 -4.47 -0.42
N GLN A 97 -2.87 -4.46 -1.63
CA GLN A 97 -3.51 -5.60 -2.28
C GLN A 97 -2.99 -5.86 -3.69
N GLY A 98 -3.07 -7.12 -4.12
CA GLY A 98 -2.80 -7.57 -5.47
C GLY A 98 -3.62 -8.83 -5.79
N CYS A 99 -3.14 -9.61 -6.73
CA CYS A 99 -3.70 -10.93 -7.03
C CYS A 99 -2.57 -11.92 -7.34
N ASP A 100 -2.83 -13.18 -7.04
CA ASP A 100 -1.98 -14.28 -7.48
C ASP A 100 -2.24 -14.66 -8.95
N GLU A 101 -1.55 -15.67 -9.45
CA GLU A 101 -1.66 -16.14 -10.84
C GLU A 101 -3.05 -16.72 -11.16
N GLU A 102 -3.77 -17.19 -10.16
CA GLU A 102 -5.13 -17.73 -10.27
C GLU A 102 -6.20 -16.63 -10.17
N GLY A 103 -5.81 -15.38 -9.92
CA GLY A 103 -6.70 -14.23 -9.74
C GLY A 103 -7.29 -14.09 -8.34
N ASN A 104 -6.82 -14.87 -7.36
CA ASN A 104 -7.23 -14.68 -5.98
C ASN A 104 -6.65 -13.38 -5.42
N ILE A 105 -7.46 -12.66 -4.63
CA ILE A 105 -7.00 -11.46 -3.94
C ILE A 105 -5.95 -11.83 -2.90
N THR A 106 -4.88 -11.06 -2.85
CA THR A 106 -3.79 -11.18 -1.89
C THR A 106 -3.52 -9.86 -1.19
N THR A 107 -3.04 -9.90 0.05
CA THR A 107 -2.58 -8.71 0.76
C THR A 107 -1.10 -8.80 1.14
N LEU A 108 -0.44 -7.62 1.20
CA LEU A 108 1.01 -7.52 1.38
C LEU A 108 1.44 -7.53 2.85
N GLY A 109 0.48 -7.49 3.78
CA GLY A 109 0.76 -7.36 5.20
C GLY A 109 1.05 -5.93 5.65
N ARG A 110 1.60 -5.76 6.85
CA ARG A 110 1.86 -4.42 7.44
C ARG A 110 2.79 -3.59 6.56
N GLY A 111 2.50 -2.30 6.43
CA GLY A 111 3.25 -1.40 5.54
C GLY A 111 2.99 -1.65 4.04
N GLY A 112 2.03 -2.50 3.71
CA GLY A 112 1.76 -2.90 2.34
C GLY A 112 1.33 -1.76 1.42
N SER A 113 0.69 -0.70 1.94
CA SER A 113 0.33 0.48 1.13
C SER A 113 1.58 1.26 0.68
N ASP A 114 2.56 1.45 1.56
CA ASP A 114 3.82 2.11 1.21
C ASP A 114 4.63 1.25 0.23
N THR A 115 4.67 -0.07 0.47
CA THR A 115 5.27 -1.03 -0.47
C THR A 115 4.61 -0.94 -1.85
N SER A 116 3.28 -0.85 -1.91
CA SER A 116 2.54 -0.68 -3.17
C SER A 116 2.89 0.64 -3.86
N ALA A 117 3.00 1.74 -3.10
CA ALA A 117 3.34 3.06 -3.65
C ALA A 117 4.73 3.05 -4.29
N VAL A 118 5.73 2.51 -3.60
CA VAL A 118 7.10 2.40 -4.12
C VAL A 118 7.16 1.49 -5.34
N ALA A 119 6.50 0.33 -5.30
CA ALA A 119 6.45 -0.59 -6.43
C ALA A 119 5.76 0.01 -7.66
N LEU A 120 4.66 0.76 -7.47
CA LEU A 120 3.98 1.49 -8.54
C LEU A 120 4.87 2.60 -9.11
N ALA A 121 5.54 3.38 -8.27
CA ALA A 121 6.46 4.42 -8.73
C ALA A 121 7.58 3.85 -9.60
N ALA A 122 8.16 2.72 -9.19
CA ALA A 122 9.17 2.03 -9.98
C ALA A 122 8.61 1.50 -11.31
N ALA A 123 7.44 0.84 -11.31
CA ALA A 123 6.81 0.28 -12.50
C ALA A 123 6.36 1.36 -13.51
N LEU A 124 6.03 2.56 -13.04
CA LEU A 124 5.61 3.70 -13.85
C LEU A 124 6.78 4.62 -14.23
N HIS A 125 7.99 4.36 -13.76
CA HIS A 125 9.14 5.25 -13.89
C HIS A 125 8.83 6.68 -13.43
N ALA A 126 8.14 6.79 -12.27
CA ALA A 126 7.75 8.08 -11.72
C ALA A 126 8.98 8.90 -11.29
N ASP A 127 8.90 10.22 -11.44
CA ASP A 127 9.97 11.13 -11.02
C ASP A 127 10.13 11.14 -9.50
N GLU A 128 9.02 10.99 -8.75
CA GLU A 128 8.99 11.03 -7.29
C GLU A 128 7.95 10.04 -6.74
N CYS A 129 8.20 9.56 -5.51
CA CYS A 129 7.22 8.83 -4.70
C CYS A 129 7.07 9.53 -3.35
N LEU A 130 5.95 10.21 -3.14
CA LEU A 130 5.66 10.93 -1.90
C LEU A 130 4.80 10.07 -0.98
N ILE A 131 5.28 9.81 0.22
CA ILE A 131 4.54 9.09 1.26
C ILE A 131 3.97 10.09 2.27
N PHE A 132 2.66 10.25 2.27
CA PHE A 132 1.95 11.07 3.26
C PHE A 132 1.53 10.18 4.43
N THR A 133 2.02 10.49 5.61
CA THR A 133 1.86 9.68 6.82
C THR A 133 1.67 10.59 8.05
N ASP A 134 1.34 9.99 9.18
CA ASP A 134 1.17 10.66 10.48
C ASP A 134 2.49 10.85 11.25
N VAL A 135 3.63 10.46 10.66
CA VAL A 135 4.97 10.74 11.19
C VAL A 135 5.67 11.78 10.32
N ASP A 136 6.46 12.62 10.93
CA ASP A 136 7.08 13.78 10.29
C ASP A 136 8.44 13.48 9.61
N GLY A 137 8.88 12.23 9.62
CA GLY A 137 10.09 11.79 8.93
C GLY A 137 10.78 10.58 9.55
N ILE A 138 11.98 10.31 9.05
CA ILE A 138 12.86 9.23 9.52
C ILE A 138 13.83 9.81 10.54
N TYR A 139 14.05 9.10 11.64
CA TYR A 139 14.94 9.49 12.72
C TYR A 139 16.05 8.46 12.90
N THR A 140 17.17 8.89 13.49
CA THR A 140 18.30 8.02 13.84
C THR A 140 17.90 6.91 14.82
N THR A 141 16.85 7.15 15.63
CA THR A 141 16.22 6.20 16.55
C THR A 141 14.82 6.72 16.91
N ASP A 142 14.03 5.96 17.67
CA ASP A 142 12.68 6.39 18.07
C ASP A 142 12.76 7.62 19.01
N PRO A 143 12.29 8.81 18.59
CA PRO A 143 12.37 10.03 19.40
C PRO A 143 11.52 9.97 20.68
N ARG A 144 10.58 9.02 20.78
CA ARG A 144 9.79 8.79 21.99
C ARG A 144 10.57 8.03 23.05
N VAL A 145 11.65 7.37 22.67
CA VAL A 145 12.50 6.56 23.57
C VAL A 145 13.82 7.27 23.87
N VAL A 146 14.39 7.95 22.87
CA VAL A 146 15.68 8.60 22.96
C VAL A 146 15.53 10.09 22.64
N SER A 147 15.74 10.95 23.62
CA SER A 147 15.57 12.41 23.49
C SER A 147 16.52 13.05 22.47
N ASP A 148 17.68 12.43 22.22
CA ASP A 148 18.71 12.92 21.31
C ASP A 148 18.53 12.39 19.87
N ALA A 149 17.39 11.75 19.58
CA ALA A 149 17.05 11.30 18.24
C ALA A 149 17.01 12.49 17.27
N ARG A 150 17.72 12.38 16.15
CA ARG A 150 17.75 13.41 15.11
C ARG A 150 16.99 12.96 13.88
N LYS A 151 16.20 13.87 13.35
CA LYS A 151 15.54 13.70 12.06
C LYS A 151 16.59 13.66 10.94
N LEU A 152 16.44 12.74 10.01
CA LEU A 152 17.30 12.61 8.84
C LEU A 152 16.59 13.28 7.65
N ASP A 153 17.23 14.31 7.08
CA ASP A 153 16.68 15.03 5.92
C ASP A 153 16.87 14.25 4.63
N VAL A 154 17.94 13.48 4.53
CA VAL A 154 18.27 12.61 3.40
C VAL A 154 18.82 11.31 3.94
N VAL A 155 18.35 10.20 3.39
CA VAL A 155 18.83 8.84 3.74
C VAL A 155 19.07 8.09 2.43
N ALA A 156 20.24 7.48 2.29
CA ALA A 156 20.53 6.66 1.14
C ALA A 156 19.68 5.36 1.16
N PHE A 157 19.48 4.77 -0.02
CA PHE A 157 18.68 3.56 -0.16
C PHE A 157 19.25 2.38 0.68
N GLU A 158 20.57 2.24 0.68
CA GLU A 158 21.28 1.22 1.45
C GLU A 158 21.10 1.41 2.96
N GLU A 159 21.12 2.65 3.43
CA GLU A 159 20.90 2.99 4.84
C GLU A 159 19.48 2.65 5.28
N ILE A 160 18.47 2.95 4.45
CA ILE A 160 17.07 2.57 4.74
C ILE A 160 16.94 1.04 4.83
N LEU A 161 17.58 0.29 3.94
CA LEU A 161 17.56 -1.17 3.98
C LEU A 161 18.19 -1.71 5.27
N GLU A 162 19.31 -1.16 5.70
CA GLU A 162 19.96 -1.54 6.94
C GLU A 162 19.09 -1.19 8.15
N MET A 163 18.57 0.02 8.24
CA MET A 163 17.67 0.45 9.31
C MET A 163 16.42 -0.43 9.40
N ALA A 164 15.83 -0.80 8.27
CA ALA A 164 14.68 -1.67 8.21
C ALA A 164 15.02 -3.10 8.65
N SER A 165 16.23 -3.62 8.32
CA SER A 165 16.73 -4.92 8.78
C SER A 165 16.91 -5.00 10.30
N LEU A 166 17.26 -3.87 10.91
CA LEU A 166 17.44 -3.73 12.35
C LEU A 166 16.14 -3.44 13.11
N GLY A 167 15.00 -3.44 12.41
CA GLY A 167 13.67 -3.32 13.03
C GLY A 167 13.06 -1.91 12.98
N SER A 168 13.61 -1.00 12.19
CA SER A 168 12.94 0.28 11.89
C SER A 168 11.57 0.02 11.25
N LYS A 169 10.54 0.74 11.70
CA LYS A 169 9.16 0.56 11.24
C LYS A 169 8.81 1.41 10.02
N VAL A 170 9.77 2.10 9.42
CA VAL A 170 9.53 3.08 8.35
C VAL A 170 9.19 2.43 7.02
N LEU A 171 9.93 1.41 6.63
CA LEU A 171 9.64 0.58 5.47
C LEU A 171 9.84 -0.89 5.85
N GLN A 172 8.96 -1.77 5.40
CA GLN A 172 9.18 -3.20 5.58
C GLN A 172 10.08 -3.72 4.46
N ILE A 173 11.15 -4.44 4.85
CA ILE A 173 11.97 -5.19 3.91
C ILE A 173 11.16 -6.42 3.49
N ARG A 174 10.56 -6.38 2.33
CA ARG A 174 9.99 -7.55 1.70
C ARG A 174 10.11 -7.48 0.18
#